data_16823ac5bd709d386a6c4a6de0131268
#
_entry.id   16823ac5bd709d386a6c4a6de0131268
#
_cell.length_a   1.000
_cell.length_b   1.000
_cell.length_c   1.000
_cell.angle_alpha   90.00
_cell.angle_beta   90.00
_cell.angle_gamma   90.00
#
_symmetry.space_group_name_H-M   'P 1'
#
loop_
_entity.id
_entity.type
_entity.pdbx_description
1 polymer ?
#
loop_
_entity_poly.entity_id
_entity_poly.type
_entity_poly.pdbx_seq_one_letter_code
_entity_poly.pdbx_strand_id
1 'polypeptide(L)'
;MYLESVRFTPFPFYKEDTLLRQKQNRVTYQDVVRTDNPLSVEAQDTISIRFTGYYKTDNGNRRIFDSSMDLQRGFTFVLNATSIIPGLKDGIIGMRSGSQRIIYVPYSLAYGTEGLPKRGIPPKTNLIFDVEVLHISKHKL
;
A
#
# COMPACT_ATOMS: atom_id res chain seq x y z
N MET A 1 -13.55 -14.09 4.14
CA MET A 1 -13.03 -13.16 4.90
C MET A 1 -11.56 -13.25 4.97
N TYR A 2 -11.04 -12.24 5.14
CA TYR A 2 -9.76 -12.26 5.17
C TYR A 2 -9.20 -12.73 6.44
N LEU A 3 -8.22 -13.45 6.29
CA LEU A 3 -7.66 -14.11 7.43
C LEU A 3 -6.80 -13.15 8.20
N GLU A 4 -7.47 -12.32 8.95
CA GLU A 4 -6.80 -11.28 9.67
C GLU A 4 -5.67 -11.79 10.52
N SER A 5 -5.88 -12.91 11.17
CA SER A 5 -4.87 -13.46 12.05
C SER A 5 -3.59 -13.81 11.28
N VAL A 6 -3.75 -14.30 10.06
CA VAL A 6 -2.59 -14.64 9.25
C VAL A 6 -1.88 -13.40 8.76
N ARG A 7 -2.65 -12.41 8.34
CA ARG A 7 -2.06 -11.20 7.80
C ARG A 7 -1.40 -10.36 8.84
N PHE A 8 -1.87 -10.47 10.05
CA PHE A 8 -1.35 -9.67 11.13
C PHE A 8 -0.37 -10.40 12.00
N THR A 9 0.29 -11.40 11.43
CA THR A 9 1.33 -12.06 12.19
C THR A 9 2.32 -11.04 12.71
N PRO A 10 2.78 -11.19 13.93
CA PRO A 10 3.61 -10.15 14.54
C PRO A 10 4.93 -9.90 13.85
N PHE A 11 5.52 -10.95 13.28
CA PHE A 11 6.85 -10.79 12.74
C PHE A 11 7.01 -9.70 11.70
N PRO A 12 6.03 -9.39 10.85
CA PRO A 12 6.20 -8.31 9.88
C PRO A 12 6.44 -6.96 10.51
N PHE A 13 5.96 -6.75 11.73
CA PHE A 13 6.10 -5.45 12.36
C PHE A 13 7.54 -5.07 12.63
N TYR A 14 8.33 -6.03 13.06
CA TYR A 14 9.74 -5.74 13.29
C TYR A 14 10.43 -5.41 12.01
N LYS A 15 10.10 -6.15 10.96
CA LYS A 15 10.71 -5.94 9.67
C LYS A 15 10.33 -4.60 9.08
N GLU A 16 9.07 -4.19 9.25
CA GLU A 16 8.66 -2.92 8.70
C GLU A 16 9.41 -1.77 9.35
N ASP A 17 9.58 -1.78 10.67
CA ASP A 17 10.29 -0.70 11.33
C ASP A 17 11.75 -0.63 10.87
N THR A 18 12.38 -1.78 10.76
CA THR A 18 13.76 -1.85 10.31
C THR A 18 13.90 -1.37 8.88
N LEU A 19 13.01 -1.84 8.00
CA LEU A 19 13.06 -1.47 6.60
C LEU A 19 12.84 0.02 6.41
N LEU A 20 11.90 0.61 7.11
CA LEU A 20 11.65 2.03 6.99
C LEU A 20 12.83 2.86 7.45
N ARG A 21 13.49 2.46 8.52
CA ARG A 21 14.67 3.16 8.99
C ARG A 21 15.83 3.05 8.03
N GLN A 22 15.98 1.89 7.41
CA GLN A 22 17.10 1.63 6.50
C GLN A 22 16.86 2.16 5.10
N LYS A 23 15.60 2.28 4.70
CA LYS A 23 15.22 2.61 3.33
C LYS A 23 14.39 3.88 3.28
N GLN A 24 14.86 4.92 3.94
CA GLN A 24 14.10 6.15 4.10
C GLN A 24 13.63 6.79 2.79
N ASN A 25 14.38 6.56 1.71
CA ASN A 25 14.07 7.17 0.42
C ASN A 25 13.54 6.15 -0.59
N ARG A 26 13.15 4.98 -0.15
CA ARG A 26 12.71 3.92 -1.02
C ARG A 26 11.45 3.26 -0.51
N VAL A 27 10.62 2.88 -1.45
CA VAL A 27 9.50 1.99 -1.15
C VAL A 27 10.06 0.59 -0.97
N THR A 28 9.59 -0.08 0.08
CA THR A 28 9.86 -1.49 0.28
C THR A 28 8.54 -2.21 0.44
N TYR A 29 8.55 -3.52 0.28
CA TYR A 29 7.31 -4.27 0.44
C TYR A 29 7.58 -5.69 0.86
N GLN A 30 6.53 -6.34 1.33
CA GLN A 30 6.57 -7.74 1.71
C GLN A 30 5.34 -8.41 1.11
N ASP A 31 5.57 -9.45 0.30
CA ASP A 31 4.47 -10.22 -0.26
C ASP A 31 3.87 -11.10 0.83
N VAL A 32 2.55 -11.00 0.98
CA VAL A 32 1.81 -11.79 1.95
C VAL A 32 1.15 -12.99 1.27
N VAL A 33 0.54 -12.73 0.11
CA VAL A 33 -0.08 -13.79 -0.70
C VAL A 33 0.44 -13.63 -2.12
N ARG A 34 0.94 -14.72 -2.69
CA ARG A 34 1.39 -14.76 -4.07
C ARG A 34 0.47 -15.64 -4.87
N THR A 35 0.26 -15.28 -6.12
CA THR A 35 -0.55 -16.09 -7.04
C THR A 35 0.22 -16.35 -8.31
N ASP A 36 -0.24 -17.36 -9.07
CA ASP A 36 0.34 -17.70 -10.35
C ASP A 36 -0.35 -17.00 -11.51
N ASN A 37 -1.22 -16.05 -11.22
CA ASN A 37 -1.94 -15.35 -12.26
C ASN A 37 -0.94 -14.68 -13.21
N PRO A 38 -1.09 -14.85 -14.53
CA PRO A 38 -0.12 -14.28 -15.48
C PRO A 38 -0.17 -12.77 -15.60
N LEU A 39 -1.27 -12.14 -15.19
CA LEU A 39 -1.36 -10.68 -15.27
C LEU A 39 -0.68 -10.04 -14.09
N SER A 40 0.23 -9.12 -14.38
CA SER A 40 0.88 -8.31 -13.35
C SER A 40 0.70 -6.83 -13.66
N VAL A 41 0.70 -6.03 -12.62
CA VAL A 41 0.45 -4.59 -12.72
C VAL A 41 1.62 -3.88 -13.39
N GLU A 42 1.30 -3.08 -14.39
CA GLU A 42 2.23 -2.18 -15.04
C GLU A 42 1.74 -0.74 -14.92
N ALA A 43 2.62 0.21 -15.24
CA ALA A 43 2.43 1.61 -14.86
C ALA A 43 1.16 2.26 -15.40
N GLN A 44 0.65 1.81 -16.55
CA GLN A 44 -0.50 2.46 -17.17
C GLN A 44 -1.79 1.67 -17.03
N ASP A 45 -1.75 0.60 -16.26
CA ASP A 45 -2.93 -0.24 -16.11
C ASP A 45 -3.98 0.41 -15.23
N THR A 46 -5.22 -0.01 -15.44
CA THR A 46 -6.31 0.31 -14.53
C THR A 46 -6.46 -0.87 -13.59
N ILE A 47 -6.45 -0.61 -12.30
CA ILE A 47 -6.50 -1.67 -11.31
C ILE A 47 -7.60 -1.41 -10.30
N SER A 48 -8.12 -2.51 -9.75
CA SER A 48 -9.02 -2.46 -8.61
C SER A 48 -8.32 -3.11 -7.44
N ILE A 49 -8.27 -2.43 -6.32
CA ILE A 49 -7.61 -2.93 -5.13
C ILE A 49 -8.52 -2.83 -3.92
N ARG A 50 -8.24 -3.67 -2.95
CA ARG A 50 -8.76 -3.50 -1.60
C ARG A 50 -7.56 -3.10 -0.75
N PHE A 51 -7.69 -2.03 0.01
CA PHE A 51 -6.54 -1.57 0.76
C PHE A 51 -6.92 -0.96 2.10
N THR A 52 -5.95 -0.95 3.00
CA THR A 52 -5.99 -0.20 4.25
C THR A 52 -4.67 0.54 4.36
N GLY A 53 -4.75 1.86 4.52
CA GLY A 53 -3.58 2.70 4.75
C GLY A 53 -3.52 3.14 6.20
N TYR A 54 -2.36 3.01 6.80
CA TYR A 54 -2.20 3.37 8.21
C TYR A 54 -0.77 3.83 8.48
N TYR A 55 -0.56 4.38 9.68
CA TYR A 55 0.77 4.71 10.16
C TYR A 55 0.85 4.34 11.62
N LYS A 56 2.07 4.28 12.14
CA LYS A 56 2.28 3.99 13.56
C LYS A 56 2.52 5.28 14.32
N THR A 57 1.84 5.39 15.45
CA THR A 57 2.05 6.51 16.36
C THR A 57 3.30 6.24 17.19
N ASP A 58 3.72 7.26 17.95
CA ASP A 58 4.88 7.12 18.82
C ASP A 58 4.74 5.99 19.84
N ASN A 59 3.50 5.67 20.20
CA ASN A 59 3.22 4.59 21.13
C ASN A 59 3.20 3.22 20.45
N GLY A 60 3.43 3.17 19.15
CA GLY A 60 3.39 1.92 18.41
C GLY A 60 2.00 1.49 17.97
N ASN A 61 0.98 2.29 18.25
CA ASN A 61 -0.38 2.00 17.82
C ASN A 61 -0.56 2.32 16.36
N ARG A 62 -1.48 1.63 15.71
CA ARG A 62 -1.83 1.89 14.33
C ARG A 62 -2.91 2.94 14.24
N ARG A 63 -2.77 3.82 13.29
CA ARG A 63 -3.79 4.81 13.00
C ARG A 63 -4.17 4.69 11.53
N ILE A 64 -5.39 4.23 11.26
CA ILE A 64 -5.88 4.08 9.89
C ILE A 64 -6.32 5.45 9.40
N PHE A 65 -5.81 5.86 8.23
CA PHE A 65 -6.20 7.14 7.65
C PHE A 65 -7.06 6.97 6.41
N ASP A 66 -7.07 5.79 5.80
CA ASP A 66 -7.88 5.53 4.62
C ASP A 66 -8.07 4.03 4.45
N SER A 67 -9.20 3.65 3.83
CA SER A 67 -9.48 2.24 3.61
C SER A 67 -10.54 2.11 2.54
N SER A 68 -10.44 1.07 1.73
CA SER A 68 -11.45 0.71 0.75
C SER A 68 -12.33 -0.45 1.21
N MET A 69 -12.25 -0.81 2.48
CA MET A 69 -12.96 -2.02 2.97
C MET A 69 -14.46 -1.93 2.84
N ASP A 70 -15.02 -0.72 2.81
CA ASP A 70 -16.46 -0.52 2.65
C ASP A 70 -16.92 -0.63 1.20
N LEU A 71 -15.99 -0.69 0.25
CA LEU A 71 -16.32 -0.72 -1.16
C LEU A 71 -16.36 -2.16 -1.64
N GLN A 72 -17.53 -2.62 -2.08
CA GLN A 72 -17.66 -4.00 -2.52
C GLN A 72 -16.75 -4.34 -3.68
N ARG A 73 -16.56 -3.41 -4.60
CA ARG A 73 -15.74 -3.62 -5.79
C ARG A 73 -14.31 -3.15 -5.60
N GLY A 74 -13.97 -2.73 -4.39
CA GLY A 74 -12.69 -2.15 -4.13
C GLY A 74 -12.56 -0.74 -4.71
N PHE A 75 -11.35 -0.25 -4.73
CA PHE A 75 -11.03 1.08 -5.25
C PHE A 75 -10.36 0.92 -6.62
N THR A 76 -10.95 1.53 -7.63
CA THR A 76 -10.48 1.39 -9.02
C THR A 76 -9.84 2.69 -9.48
N PHE A 77 -8.65 2.60 -10.05
CA PHE A 77 -7.95 3.78 -10.53
C PHE A 77 -6.91 3.39 -11.59
N VAL A 78 -6.49 4.38 -12.38
CA VAL A 78 -5.37 4.21 -13.30
C VAL A 78 -4.09 4.43 -12.51
N LEU A 79 -3.16 3.51 -12.60
CA LEU A 79 -2.01 3.52 -11.71
C LEU A 79 -1.17 4.80 -11.80
N ASN A 80 -0.99 5.34 -13.01
CA ASN A 80 -0.19 6.54 -13.19
C ASN A 80 -0.97 7.84 -12.97
N ALA A 81 -2.17 7.78 -12.39
CA ALA A 81 -2.93 8.98 -12.08
C ALA A 81 -2.20 9.84 -11.05
N THR A 82 -2.27 11.16 -11.22
CA THR A 82 -1.54 12.08 -10.37
C THR A 82 -2.07 12.14 -8.93
N SER A 83 -3.31 11.70 -8.73
CA SER A 83 -3.90 11.69 -7.40
C SER A 83 -3.38 10.57 -6.50
N ILE A 84 -2.63 9.63 -7.07
CA ILE A 84 -2.10 8.52 -6.30
C ILE A 84 -0.68 8.86 -5.85
N ILE A 85 -0.38 8.67 -4.58
CA ILE A 85 0.96 9.00 -4.07
C ILE A 85 2.01 8.15 -4.77
N PRO A 86 3.16 8.75 -5.07
CA PRO A 86 4.19 8.03 -5.84
C PRO A 86 4.64 6.73 -5.22
N GLY A 87 4.78 6.70 -3.91
CA GLY A 87 5.24 5.49 -3.24
C GLY A 87 4.28 4.32 -3.35
N LEU A 88 2.98 4.60 -3.37
CA LEU A 88 1.99 3.55 -3.53
C LEU A 88 2.06 2.96 -4.94
N LYS A 89 2.22 3.81 -5.94
CA LYS A 89 2.40 3.34 -7.32
C LYS A 89 3.59 2.39 -7.42
N ASP A 90 4.71 2.80 -6.86
CA ASP A 90 5.93 1.99 -6.93
C ASP A 90 5.73 0.64 -6.25
N GLY A 91 5.03 0.63 -5.15
CA GLY A 91 4.83 -0.60 -4.39
C GLY A 91 3.87 -1.58 -5.03
N ILE A 92 2.94 -1.09 -5.86
CA ILE A 92 1.94 -1.94 -6.50
C ILE A 92 2.45 -2.56 -7.80
N ILE A 93 3.36 -1.88 -8.48
CA ILE A 93 3.89 -2.40 -9.74
C ILE A 93 4.46 -3.79 -9.53
N GLY A 94 4.10 -4.70 -10.42
CA GLY A 94 4.55 -6.08 -10.36
C GLY A 94 3.66 -7.01 -9.55
N MET A 95 2.68 -6.49 -8.81
CA MET A 95 1.72 -7.35 -8.13
C MET A 95 0.86 -8.08 -9.16
N ARG A 96 0.45 -9.29 -8.82
CA ARG A 96 -0.42 -10.07 -9.69
C ARG A 96 -1.85 -10.01 -9.19
N SER A 97 -2.78 -10.27 -10.08
CA SER A 97 -4.19 -10.33 -9.69
C SER A 97 -4.36 -11.41 -8.62
N GLY A 98 -5.05 -11.08 -7.55
CA GLY A 98 -5.28 -11.98 -6.43
C GLY A 98 -4.18 -11.96 -5.38
N SER A 99 -3.08 -11.26 -5.62
CA SER A 99 -1.99 -11.20 -4.65
C SER A 99 -2.24 -10.12 -3.60
N GLN A 100 -1.50 -10.22 -2.52
CA GLN A 100 -1.57 -9.27 -1.42
C GLN A 100 -0.16 -8.90 -0.99
N ARG A 101 0.05 -7.63 -0.72
CA ARG A 101 1.37 -7.08 -0.40
C ARG A 101 1.22 -6.01 0.67
N ILE A 102 2.16 -5.97 1.61
CA ILE A 102 2.28 -4.86 2.55
C ILE A 102 3.36 -3.94 2.01
N ILE A 103 3.02 -2.68 1.80
CA ILE A 103 3.90 -1.70 1.15
C ILE A 103 4.26 -0.63 2.16
N TYR A 104 5.56 -0.39 2.31
CA TYR A 104 6.10 0.60 3.24
C TYR A 104 6.57 1.80 2.45
N VAL A 105 5.95 2.95 2.68
CA VAL A 105 6.18 4.16 1.90
C VAL A 105 6.83 5.21 2.80
N PRO A 106 8.07 5.60 2.53
CA PRO A 106 8.68 6.69 3.29
C PRO A 106 7.95 8.00 3.01
N TYR A 107 7.97 8.89 3.98
CA TYR A 107 7.19 10.12 3.86
C TYR A 107 7.57 10.96 2.65
N SER A 108 8.83 10.89 2.21
CA SER A 108 9.28 11.64 1.03
C SER A 108 8.56 11.22 -0.26
N LEU A 109 7.99 10.02 -0.28
CA LEU A 109 7.23 9.52 -1.42
C LEU A 109 5.73 9.44 -1.09
N ALA A 110 5.31 10.12 -0.06
CA ALA A 110 3.92 10.20 0.38
C ALA A 110 3.54 11.67 0.59
N TYR A 111 3.29 12.08 1.82
CA TYR A 111 2.81 13.43 2.09
C TYR A 111 3.89 14.38 2.62
N GLY A 112 5.14 13.93 2.63
CA GLY A 112 6.29 14.78 2.84
C GLY A 112 6.39 15.40 4.22
N THR A 113 7.08 16.53 4.25
CA THR A 113 7.34 17.24 5.50
C THR A 113 6.12 17.96 6.05
N GLU A 114 5.08 18.13 5.25
CA GLU A 114 3.86 18.81 5.68
C GLU A 114 2.79 17.87 6.21
N GLY A 115 2.85 16.61 5.80
CA GLY A 115 1.79 15.65 6.13
C GLY A 115 0.51 15.95 5.39
N LEU A 116 -0.60 15.46 5.92
CA LEU A 116 -1.92 15.70 5.35
C LEU A 116 -2.91 15.90 6.49
N PRO A 117 -3.03 17.13 7.01
CA PRO A 117 -3.89 17.40 8.17
C PRO A 117 -5.34 16.98 7.98
N LYS A 118 -5.86 17.09 6.75
CA LYS A 118 -7.25 16.71 6.47
C LYS A 118 -7.52 15.25 6.78
N ARG A 119 -6.52 14.41 6.71
CA ARG A 119 -6.62 12.99 7.00
C ARG A 119 -5.96 12.60 8.30
N GLY A 120 -5.53 13.58 9.07
CA GLY A 120 -4.88 13.33 10.34
C GLY A 120 -3.47 12.76 10.23
N ILE A 121 -2.80 12.96 9.10
CA ILE A 121 -1.45 12.46 8.90
C ILE A 121 -0.45 13.55 9.30
N PRO A 122 0.35 13.31 10.34
CA PRO A 122 1.33 14.32 10.79
C PRO A 122 2.45 14.53 9.77
N PRO A 123 3.23 15.60 9.94
CA PRO A 123 4.43 15.79 9.13
C PRO A 123 5.41 14.64 9.25
N LYS A 124 6.12 14.36 8.16
CA LYS A 124 7.21 13.39 8.15
C LYS A 124 6.78 11.99 8.62
N THR A 125 5.63 11.56 8.16
CA THR A 125 5.04 10.29 8.58
C THR A 125 5.18 9.24 7.50
N ASN A 126 5.86 8.15 7.80
CA ASN A 126 5.94 7.01 6.91
C ASN A 126 4.61 6.27 6.93
N LEU A 127 4.18 5.79 5.77
CA LEU A 127 2.89 5.14 5.61
C LEU A 127 3.05 3.66 5.32
N ILE A 128 2.02 2.92 5.66
CA ILE A 128 1.97 1.48 5.41
C ILE A 128 0.63 1.19 4.75
N PHE A 129 0.69 0.44 3.64
CA PHE A 129 -0.51 0.05 2.92
C PHE A 129 -0.58 -1.47 2.83
N ASP A 130 -1.69 -2.02 3.26
CA ASP A 130 -2.00 -3.43 3.05
C ASP A 130 -2.88 -3.47 1.80
N VAL A 131 -2.38 -4.07 0.73
CA VAL A 131 -3.02 -3.99 -0.58
C VAL A 131 -3.28 -5.38 -1.13
N GLU A 132 -4.50 -5.60 -1.58
CA GLU A 132 -4.87 -6.80 -2.34
C GLU A 132 -5.32 -6.35 -3.73
N VAL A 133 -4.75 -6.94 -4.78
CA VAL A 133 -5.15 -6.62 -6.15
C VAL A 133 -6.32 -7.52 -6.54
N LEU A 134 -7.47 -6.90 -6.82
CA LEU A 134 -8.68 -7.62 -7.17
C LEU A 134 -8.79 -7.87 -8.66
N HIS A 135 -8.38 -6.88 -9.45
CA HIS A 135 -8.54 -6.94 -10.90
C HIS A 135 -7.54 -6.03 -11.58
N ILE A 136 -7.04 -6.48 -12.72
CA ILE A 136 -6.12 -5.70 -13.55
C ILE A 136 -6.71 -5.60 -14.95
N SER A 137 -6.91 -4.37 -15.42
CA SER A 137 -7.30 -4.11 -16.79
C SER A 137 -6.10 -3.50 -17.50
N LYS A 138 -5.56 -4.24 -18.45
CA LYS A 138 -4.31 -3.85 -19.09
C LYS A 138 -4.53 -2.65 -19.99
N HIS A 139 -3.53 -1.77 -20.00
CA HIS A 139 -3.55 -0.63 -20.90
C HIS A 139 -3.46 -1.12 -22.35
N LYS A 140 -4.29 -0.55 -23.20
CA LYS A 140 -4.30 -0.87 -24.63
C LYS A 140 -3.71 0.28 -25.41
N LEU A 141 -2.83 -0.04 -26.32
CA LEU A 141 -2.22 0.96 -27.19
C LEU A 141 -3.12 1.30 -28.37
#